data_d0040472df70932b66f273b9025080d1
#
_entry.id   d0040472df70932b66f273b9025080d1
#
_cell.length_a   1.000
_cell.length_b   1.000
_cell.length_c   1.000
_cell.angle_alpha   90.00
_cell.angle_beta   90.00
_cell.angle_gamma   90.00
#
_symmetry.space_group_name_H-M   'P 1'
#
loop_
_entity.id
_entity.type
_entity.pdbx_description
1 polymer ?
#
loop_
_entity_poly.entity_id
_entity_poly.type
_entity_poly.pdbx_seq_one_letter_code
_entity_poly.pdbx_strand_id
1 'polypeptide(L)'
;NYPLFSALGGYVFGQNDDGTYNADDVGIDSEGGLAAAQKFADWSNEGLISKDVSYDVMIDSFSSGKAPFAITGPWAVGSFTDAGVNFVVEPIPPVEGGTPEVFVGVQGFMQSAFSENPDLATTFMVDYLNTEEVQLALYEAGNRPPAMTSAYDQVSSDPLILGFGAAGQQGTPQPAIPAMSSVWDSWKDAYSLIFTGSDPVTAFTDAAAQIRSKIAEG
;
A
#
# COMPACT_ATOMS: atom_id res chain seq x y z
N ASN A 1 -1.53 -3.13 -6.36
CA ASN A 1 -2.62 -2.83 -7.31
C ASN A 1 -3.60 -1.74 -6.82
N TYR A 2 -3.63 -1.43 -5.48
CA TYR A 2 -4.60 -0.47 -4.90
C TYR A 2 -4.63 0.89 -5.63
N PRO A 3 -3.53 1.56 -5.96
CA PRO A 3 -3.59 2.85 -6.63
C PRO A 3 -4.32 2.82 -7.98
N LEU A 4 -4.15 1.75 -8.74
CA LEU A 4 -4.85 1.59 -10.02
C LEU A 4 -6.33 1.28 -9.80
N PHE A 5 -6.65 0.49 -8.77
CA PHE A 5 -8.01 0.17 -8.37
C PHE A 5 -8.78 1.41 -7.92
N SER A 6 -8.18 2.25 -7.08
CA SER A 6 -8.80 3.49 -6.60
C SER A 6 -9.01 4.52 -7.71
N ALA A 7 -8.04 4.67 -8.63
CA ALA A 7 -8.17 5.55 -9.78
C ALA A 7 -9.38 5.20 -10.68
N LEU A 8 -9.76 3.93 -10.71
CA LEU A 8 -10.92 3.43 -11.47
C LEU A 8 -12.23 3.50 -10.67
N GLY A 9 -12.20 4.10 -9.47
CA GLY A 9 -13.38 4.30 -8.61
C GLY A 9 -13.64 3.18 -7.60
N GLY A 10 -12.70 2.23 -7.45
CA GLY A 10 -12.78 1.19 -6.43
C GLY A 10 -12.33 1.68 -5.05
N TYR A 11 -12.89 1.11 -4.00
CA TYR A 11 -12.48 1.35 -2.62
C TYR A 11 -12.59 0.04 -1.81
N VAL A 12 -11.91 -0.03 -0.67
CA VAL A 12 -11.94 -1.24 0.17
C VAL A 12 -13.11 -1.18 1.16
N PHE A 13 -13.15 -0.13 1.97
CA PHE A 13 -14.25 0.15 2.89
C PHE A 13 -14.75 1.58 2.67
N GLY A 14 -16.06 1.76 2.72
CA GLY A 14 -16.66 3.09 2.78
C GLY A 14 -16.32 3.81 4.09
N GLN A 15 -16.62 5.11 4.14
CA GLN A 15 -16.41 5.93 5.32
C GLN A 15 -17.74 6.42 5.88
N ASN A 16 -17.83 6.50 7.20
CA ASN A 16 -18.91 7.15 7.92
C ASN A 16 -18.77 8.68 7.83
N ASP A 17 -19.80 9.41 8.21
CA ASP A 17 -19.82 10.89 8.22
C ASP A 17 -18.70 11.51 9.08
N ASP A 18 -18.18 10.79 10.05
CA ASP A 18 -17.08 11.22 10.92
C ASP A 18 -15.69 10.87 10.36
N GLY A 19 -15.63 10.27 9.15
CA GLY A 19 -14.40 9.86 8.49
C GLY A 19 -13.82 8.52 8.95
N THR A 20 -14.47 7.82 9.87
CA THR A 20 -14.07 6.46 10.24
C THR A 20 -14.47 5.44 9.17
N TYR A 21 -13.72 4.34 9.06
CA TYR A 21 -14.05 3.28 8.10
C TYR A 21 -15.26 2.45 8.56
N ASN A 22 -16.15 2.17 7.62
CA ASN A 22 -17.33 1.34 7.83
C ASN A 22 -17.06 -0.09 7.35
N ALA A 23 -16.91 -1.02 8.30
CA ALA A 23 -16.66 -2.43 7.98
C ALA A 23 -17.82 -3.14 7.25
N ASP A 24 -19.03 -2.61 7.34
CA ASP A 24 -20.20 -3.16 6.66
C ASP A 24 -20.28 -2.73 5.18
N ASP A 25 -19.58 -1.65 4.82
CA ASP A 25 -19.50 -1.15 3.44
C ASP A 25 -18.21 -1.63 2.77
N VAL A 26 -18.24 -2.86 2.28
CA VAL A 26 -17.15 -3.45 1.50
C VAL A 26 -17.31 -3.06 0.03
N GLY A 27 -16.42 -2.24 -0.49
CA GLY A 27 -16.49 -1.64 -1.83
C GLY A 27 -15.79 -2.40 -2.95
N ILE A 28 -15.26 -3.61 -2.68
CA ILE A 28 -14.56 -4.42 -3.70
C ILE A 28 -15.46 -4.75 -4.89
N ASP A 29 -16.74 -4.99 -4.66
CA ASP A 29 -17.77 -5.25 -5.67
C ASP A 29 -18.70 -4.05 -5.94
N SER A 30 -18.30 -2.84 -5.55
CA SER A 30 -18.98 -1.61 -5.96
C SER A 30 -18.93 -1.41 -7.49
N GLU A 31 -19.73 -0.52 -8.03
CA GLU A 31 -19.69 -0.20 -9.47
C GLU A 31 -18.27 0.14 -9.93
N GLY A 32 -17.53 0.99 -9.19
CA GLY A 32 -16.13 1.33 -9.45
C GLY A 32 -15.20 0.13 -9.28
N GLY A 33 -15.42 -0.70 -8.26
CA GLY A 33 -14.65 -1.92 -8.03
C GLY A 33 -14.78 -2.93 -9.17
N LEU A 34 -16.00 -3.15 -9.67
CA LEU A 34 -16.24 -4.04 -10.80
C LEU A 34 -15.72 -3.47 -12.13
N ALA A 35 -15.80 -2.16 -12.32
CA ALA A 35 -15.17 -1.49 -13.47
C ALA A 35 -13.65 -1.65 -13.45
N ALA A 36 -13.04 -1.54 -12.28
CA ALA A 36 -11.62 -1.80 -12.09
C ALA A 36 -11.25 -3.26 -12.38
N ALA A 37 -12.04 -4.23 -11.89
CA ALA A 37 -11.84 -5.65 -12.17
C ALA A 37 -11.83 -5.93 -13.68
N GLN A 38 -12.79 -5.37 -14.41
CA GLN A 38 -12.84 -5.49 -15.87
C GLN A 38 -11.60 -4.90 -16.54
N LYS A 39 -11.16 -3.71 -16.11
CA LYS A 39 -9.98 -3.06 -16.67
C LYS A 39 -8.70 -3.86 -16.40
N PHE A 40 -8.54 -4.47 -15.24
CA PHE A 40 -7.43 -5.38 -14.96
C PHE A 40 -7.44 -6.61 -15.88
N ALA A 41 -8.62 -7.17 -16.17
CA ALA A 41 -8.76 -8.25 -17.14
C ALA A 41 -8.35 -7.81 -18.55
N ASP A 42 -8.78 -6.63 -18.98
CA ASP A 42 -8.43 -6.07 -20.28
C ASP A 42 -6.91 -5.87 -20.40
N TRP A 43 -6.28 -5.23 -19.41
CA TRP A 43 -4.82 -5.06 -19.37
C TRP A 43 -4.04 -6.39 -19.36
N SER A 44 -4.58 -7.41 -18.69
CA SER A 44 -3.98 -8.74 -18.72
C SER A 44 -4.09 -9.38 -20.10
N ASN A 45 -5.26 -9.27 -20.76
CA ASN A 45 -5.48 -9.79 -22.11
C ASN A 45 -4.64 -9.05 -23.16
N GLU A 46 -4.39 -7.76 -22.97
CA GLU A 46 -3.52 -6.93 -23.79
C GLU A 46 -2.02 -7.18 -23.52
N GLY A 47 -1.68 -7.97 -22.50
CA GLY A 47 -0.31 -8.26 -22.10
C GLY A 47 0.41 -7.12 -21.38
N LEU A 48 -0.32 -6.13 -20.88
CA LEU A 48 0.24 -4.99 -20.13
C LEU A 48 0.57 -5.36 -18.70
N ILE A 49 -0.19 -6.29 -18.10
CA ILE A 49 0.07 -6.86 -16.77
C ILE A 49 0.05 -8.39 -16.86
N SER A 50 0.82 -9.05 -16.00
CA SER A 50 0.95 -10.51 -16.02
C SER A 50 0.96 -11.07 -14.59
N LYS A 51 0.35 -12.24 -14.43
CA LYS A 51 0.40 -13.05 -13.21
C LYS A 51 1.83 -13.52 -12.86
N ASP A 52 2.70 -13.57 -13.85
CA ASP A 52 4.06 -14.08 -13.70
C ASP A 52 5.01 -13.02 -13.13
N VAL A 53 4.56 -11.77 -12.97
CA VAL A 53 5.32 -10.70 -12.36
C VAL A 53 5.03 -10.67 -10.85
N SER A 54 5.82 -11.42 -10.08
CA SER A 54 5.85 -11.31 -8.61
C SER A 54 6.56 -10.02 -8.17
N TYR A 55 6.50 -9.72 -6.86
CA TYR A 55 7.24 -8.61 -6.28
C TYR A 55 8.75 -8.71 -6.58
N ASP A 56 9.34 -9.88 -6.39
CA ASP A 56 10.78 -10.10 -6.64
C ASP A 56 11.13 -9.93 -8.12
N VAL A 57 10.27 -10.42 -9.02
CA VAL A 57 10.45 -10.23 -10.48
C VAL A 57 10.38 -8.75 -10.85
N MET A 58 9.52 -7.97 -10.21
CA MET A 58 9.43 -6.52 -10.41
C MET A 58 10.72 -5.83 -9.93
N ILE A 59 11.20 -6.15 -8.72
CA ILE A 59 12.47 -5.62 -8.17
C ILE A 59 13.63 -5.95 -9.11
N ASP A 60 13.78 -7.21 -9.52
CA ASP A 60 14.86 -7.64 -10.41
C ASP A 60 14.80 -6.97 -11.79
N SER A 61 13.60 -6.81 -12.34
CA SER A 61 13.40 -6.20 -13.66
C SER A 61 13.77 -4.72 -13.66
N PHE A 62 13.39 -3.98 -12.64
CA PHE A 62 13.76 -2.57 -12.49
C PHE A 62 15.24 -2.42 -12.15
N SER A 63 15.76 -3.21 -11.22
CA SER A 63 17.19 -3.19 -10.82
C SER A 63 18.13 -3.54 -11.98
N SER A 64 17.69 -4.40 -12.90
CA SER A 64 18.49 -4.78 -14.08
C SER A 64 18.24 -3.90 -15.32
N GLY A 65 17.44 -2.84 -15.20
CA GLY A 65 17.10 -1.93 -16.31
C GLY A 65 16.19 -2.53 -17.38
N LYS A 66 15.55 -3.69 -17.11
CA LYS A 66 14.60 -4.32 -18.03
C LYS A 66 13.22 -3.68 -18.01
N ALA A 67 12.84 -3.09 -16.87
CA ALA A 67 11.62 -2.32 -16.71
C ALA A 67 11.96 -0.86 -16.46
N PRO A 68 11.37 0.11 -17.21
CA PRO A 68 11.62 1.53 -17.03
C PRO A 68 10.85 2.12 -15.81
N PHE A 69 9.85 1.41 -15.30
CA PHE A 69 9.01 1.84 -14.17
C PHE A 69 8.80 0.69 -13.19
N ALA A 70 8.64 1.05 -11.90
CA ALA A 70 8.21 0.14 -10.85
C ALA A 70 7.20 0.84 -9.95
N ILE A 71 6.09 0.18 -9.60
CA ILE A 71 5.12 0.66 -8.62
C ILE A 71 5.45 -0.04 -7.30
N THR A 72 6.00 0.71 -6.36
CA THR A 72 6.44 0.19 -5.06
C THR A 72 6.47 1.32 -4.01
N GLY A 73 7.10 1.09 -2.88
CA GLY A 73 7.21 2.07 -1.80
C GLY A 73 8.66 2.26 -1.32
N PRO A 74 8.88 3.09 -0.29
CA PRO A 74 10.22 3.48 0.16
C PRO A 74 11.10 2.28 0.59
N TRP A 75 10.51 1.16 0.95
CA TRP A 75 11.25 -0.07 1.29
C TRP A 75 12.07 -0.67 0.14
N ALA A 76 11.78 -0.30 -1.12
CA ALA A 76 12.51 -0.79 -2.29
C ALA A 76 13.72 0.09 -2.67
N VAL A 77 13.82 1.29 -2.10
CA VAL A 77 14.87 2.28 -2.43
C VAL A 77 16.27 1.67 -2.25
N GLY A 78 16.52 0.98 -1.13
CA GLY A 78 17.81 0.33 -0.88
C GLY A 78 18.20 -0.65 -1.98
N SER A 79 17.28 -1.53 -2.39
CA SER A 79 17.54 -2.51 -3.46
C SER A 79 17.92 -1.86 -4.79
N PHE A 80 17.28 -0.77 -5.15
CA PHE A 80 17.56 -0.05 -6.40
C PHE A 80 18.87 0.74 -6.33
N THR A 81 19.14 1.35 -5.17
CA THR A 81 20.41 2.05 -4.92
C THR A 81 21.60 1.10 -4.95
N ASP A 82 21.49 -0.05 -4.28
CA ASP A 82 22.54 -1.09 -4.24
C ASP A 82 22.80 -1.68 -5.65
N ALA A 83 21.78 -1.74 -6.48
CA ALA A 83 21.91 -2.14 -7.88
C ALA A 83 22.51 -1.04 -8.78
N GLY A 84 22.75 0.17 -8.27
CA GLY A 84 23.30 1.30 -9.01
C GLY A 84 22.32 1.93 -10.01
N VAL A 85 21.02 1.76 -9.81
CA VAL A 85 19.99 2.38 -10.66
C VAL A 85 19.87 3.87 -10.34
N ASN A 86 19.94 4.71 -11.35
CA ASN A 86 19.60 6.12 -11.21
C ASN A 86 18.12 6.31 -11.47
N PHE A 87 17.34 6.61 -10.45
CA PHE A 87 15.88 6.69 -10.52
C PHE A 87 15.33 7.91 -9.79
N VAL A 88 14.10 8.26 -10.07
CA VAL A 88 13.30 9.27 -9.39
C VAL A 88 12.03 8.64 -8.84
N VAL A 89 11.45 9.27 -7.82
CA VAL A 89 10.16 8.89 -7.26
C VAL A 89 9.14 9.95 -7.65
N GLU A 90 8.06 9.52 -8.27
CA GLU A 90 6.97 10.38 -8.72
C GLU A 90 5.63 9.79 -8.29
N PRO A 91 4.60 10.62 -8.05
CA PRO A 91 3.23 10.14 -7.91
C PRO A 91 2.80 9.37 -9.16
N ILE A 92 1.95 8.36 -8.98
CA ILE A 92 1.37 7.64 -10.11
C ILE A 92 0.48 8.60 -10.90
N PRO A 93 0.66 8.74 -12.22
CA PRO A 93 -0.14 9.64 -13.03
C PRO A 93 -1.62 9.20 -13.07
N PRO A 94 -2.55 10.11 -13.42
CA PRO A 94 -3.95 9.77 -13.57
C PRO A 94 -4.18 8.58 -14.50
N VAL A 95 -5.08 7.69 -14.12
CA VAL A 95 -5.43 6.48 -14.88
C VAL A 95 -6.89 6.61 -15.33
N GLU A 96 -7.13 6.56 -16.64
CA GLU A 96 -8.47 6.74 -17.25
C GLU A 96 -9.19 8.01 -16.73
N GLY A 97 -8.43 9.05 -16.39
CA GLY A 97 -8.95 10.30 -15.86
C GLY A 97 -9.20 10.32 -14.34
N GLY A 98 -9.05 9.21 -13.66
CA GLY A 98 -9.12 9.13 -12.19
C GLY A 98 -7.76 9.33 -11.53
N THR A 99 -7.76 9.83 -10.29
CA THR A 99 -6.56 10.05 -9.49
C THR A 99 -6.24 8.78 -8.69
N PRO A 100 -5.04 8.19 -8.87
CA PRO A 100 -4.61 7.07 -8.05
C PRO A 100 -4.39 7.49 -6.59
N GLU A 101 -5.05 6.81 -5.67
CA GLU A 101 -4.77 6.93 -4.25
C GLU A 101 -3.81 5.83 -3.82
N VAL A 102 -2.80 6.18 -3.04
CA VAL A 102 -1.91 5.20 -2.42
C VAL A 102 -2.35 4.96 -0.98
N PHE A 103 -2.11 3.77 -0.45
CA PHE A 103 -2.22 3.58 0.99
C PHE A 103 -1.06 4.27 1.71
N VAL A 104 -1.40 5.21 2.57
CA VAL A 104 -0.45 5.79 3.52
C VAL A 104 -0.44 4.92 4.77
N GLY A 105 0.62 4.11 4.89
CA GLY A 105 0.83 3.25 6.04
C GLY A 105 1.73 3.90 7.08
N VAL A 106 1.50 3.57 8.35
CA VAL A 106 2.35 3.96 9.47
C VAL A 106 2.97 2.72 10.06
N GLN A 107 4.29 2.76 10.30
CA GLN A 107 4.98 1.73 11.06
C GLN A 107 5.32 2.27 12.44
N GLY A 108 5.13 1.45 13.46
CA GLY A 108 5.37 1.85 14.84
C GLY A 108 5.84 0.69 15.69
N PHE A 109 6.40 1.04 16.84
CA PHE A 109 6.73 0.09 17.89
C PHE A 109 5.51 -0.12 18.77
N MET A 110 5.25 -1.37 19.14
CA MET A 110 4.13 -1.73 20.02
C MET A 110 4.66 -2.53 21.20
N GLN A 111 4.10 -2.26 22.37
CA GLN A 111 4.38 -3.04 23.58
C GLN A 111 3.44 -4.25 23.64
N SER A 112 3.99 -5.43 23.87
CA SER A 112 3.19 -6.63 24.14
C SER A 112 2.47 -6.49 25.48
N ALA A 113 1.18 -6.82 25.51
CA ALA A 113 0.40 -6.91 26.75
C ALA A 113 0.94 -8.01 27.71
N PHE A 114 1.74 -8.92 27.22
CA PHE A 114 2.37 -10.01 27.96
C PHE A 114 3.82 -9.70 28.38
N SER A 115 4.27 -8.43 28.23
CA SER A 115 5.61 -8.04 28.62
C SER A 115 5.81 -8.22 30.14
N GLU A 116 6.89 -8.87 30.53
CA GLU A 116 7.30 -8.99 31.95
C GLU A 116 7.87 -7.68 32.52
N ASN A 117 8.24 -6.74 31.63
CA ASN A 117 8.85 -5.46 32.00
C ASN A 117 8.14 -4.28 31.28
N PRO A 118 6.82 -4.05 31.54
CA PRO A 118 6.04 -3.06 30.79
C PRO A 118 6.58 -1.62 30.96
N ASP A 119 6.97 -1.24 32.17
CA ASP A 119 7.45 0.11 32.45
C ASP A 119 8.80 0.39 31.74
N LEU A 120 9.68 -0.61 31.71
CA LEU A 120 10.96 -0.49 30.99
C LEU A 120 10.76 -0.41 29.48
N ALA A 121 9.82 -1.20 28.93
CA ALA A 121 9.48 -1.14 27.53
C ALA A 121 8.86 0.22 27.16
N THR A 122 7.97 0.76 27.99
CA THR A 122 7.41 2.11 27.82
C THR A 122 8.49 3.17 27.85
N THR A 123 9.37 3.15 28.84
CA THR A 123 10.51 4.07 28.95
C THR A 123 11.39 4.00 27.70
N PHE A 124 11.71 2.80 27.22
CA PHE A 124 12.50 2.62 26.00
C PHE A 124 11.82 3.25 24.78
N MET A 125 10.51 3.00 24.58
CA MET A 125 9.78 3.55 23.45
C MET A 125 9.64 5.07 23.51
N VAL A 126 9.35 5.63 24.68
CA VAL A 126 9.03 7.06 24.85
C VAL A 126 10.31 7.90 24.95
N ASP A 127 11.27 7.49 25.76
CA ASP A 127 12.42 8.32 26.10
C ASP A 127 13.61 8.08 25.17
N TYR A 128 13.72 6.90 24.56
CA TYR A 128 14.84 6.56 23.67
C TYR A 128 14.44 6.51 22.20
N LEU A 129 13.37 5.79 21.82
CA LEU A 129 13.01 5.67 20.41
C LEU A 129 12.31 6.92 19.86
N ASN A 130 11.60 7.67 20.69
CA ASN A 130 10.90 8.89 20.29
C ASN A 130 11.80 10.13 20.39
N THR A 131 13.01 10.03 19.87
CA THR A 131 13.95 11.15 19.75
C THR A 131 14.25 11.44 18.29
N GLU A 132 14.56 12.70 17.99
CA GLU A 132 14.90 13.13 16.64
C GLU A 132 16.11 12.35 16.07
N GLU A 133 17.14 12.15 16.90
CA GLU A 133 18.34 11.37 16.53
C GLU A 133 17.98 9.94 16.09
N VAL A 134 17.14 9.25 16.84
CA VAL A 134 16.72 7.87 16.50
C VAL A 134 15.81 7.86 15.26
N GLN A 135 14.92 8.83 15.12
CA GLN A 135 14.08 8.94 13.91
C GLN A 135 14.92 9.14 12.64
N LEU A 136 15.98 9.95 12.71
CA LEU A 136 16.94 10.13 11.61
C LEU A 136 17.75 8.85 11.35
N ALA A 137 18.22 8.15 12.38
CA ALA A 137 18.94 6.89 12.23
C ALA A 137 18.04 5.79 11.60
N LEU A 138 16.76 5.74 11.96
CA LEU A 138 15.79 4.84 11.32
C LEU A 138 15.55 5.19 9.86
N TYR A 139 15.53 6.48 9.51
CA TYR A 139 15.49 6.91 8.12
C TYR A 139 16.70 6.47 7.34
N GLU A 140 17.91 6.72 7.86
CA GLU A 140 19.17 6.29 7.22
C GLU A 140 19.24 4.77 7.00
N ALA A 141 18.72 3.99 7.95
CA ALA A 141 18.73 2.53 7.86
C ALA A 141 17.65 1.95 6.93
N GLY A 142 16.51 2.65 6.75
CA GLY A 142 15.33 2.08 6.11
C GLY A 142 14.71 2.89 4.99
N ASN A 143 15.23 4.07 4.69
CA ASN A 143 14.75 5.01 3.66
C ASN A 143 13.26 5.39 3.79
N ARG A 144 12.67 5.22 4.99
CA ARG A 144 11.27 5.58 5.23
C ARG A 144 11.20 6.97 5.84
N PRO A 145 10.30 7.84 5.33
CA PRO A 145 10.12 9.19 5.87
C PRO A 145 9.86 9.14 7.39
N PRO A 146 10.58 9.95 8.20
CA PRO A 146 10.30 10.04 9.64
C PRO A 146 8.88 10.54 9.91
N ALA A 147 8.24 10.01 10.95
CA ALA A 147 6.93 10.49 11.40
C ALA A 147 7.03 11.75 12.29
N MET A 148 8.17 11.98 12.93
CA MET A 148 8.44 13.17 13.74
C MET A 148 8.72 14.37 12.82
N THR A 149 7.95 15.44 12.93
CA THR A 149 8.04 16.61 12.05
C THR A 149 9.44 17.20 12.01
N SER A 150 10.10 17.39 13.17
CA SER A 150 11.46 17.98 13.21
C SER A 150 12.52 17.10 12.55
N ALA A 151 12.39 15.77 12.60
CA ALA A 151 13.25 14.85 11.86
C ALA A 151 12.93 14.85 10.36
N TYR A 152 11.63 14.88 10.00
CA TYR A 152 11.20 14.97 8.61
C TYR A 152 11.72 16.25 7.93
N ASP A 153 11.63 17.38 8.61
CA ASP A 153 12.10 18.67 8.07
C ASP A 153 13.59 18.66 7.69
N GLN A 154 14.41 17.88 8.39
CA GLN A 154 15.83 17.75 8.07
C GLN A 154 16.11 16.93 6.81
N VAL A 155 15.25 16.00 6.47
CA VAL A 155 15.40 15.10 5.31
C VAL A 155 14.46 15.48 4.15
N SER A 156 13.61 16.48 4.35
CA SER A 156 12.59 16.91 3.40
C SER A 156 13.13 17.46 2.07
N SER A 157 14.43 17.80 2.00
CA SER A 157 15.08 18.21 0.76
C SER A 157 15.59 17.03 -0.09
N ASP A 158 15.56 15.81 0.43
CA ASP A 158 15.91 14.62 -0.34
C ASP A 158 14.86 14.40 -1.45
N PRO A 159 15.27 14.30 -2.73
CA PRO A 159 14.36 14.10 -3.85
C PRO A 159 13.45 12.87 -3.72
N LEU A 160 13.94 11.79 -3.09
CA LEU A 160 13.15 10.57 -2.87
C LEU A 160 12.06 10.82 -1.83
N ILE A 161 12.38 11.55 -0.74
CA ILE A 161 11.42 11.93 0.29
C ILE A 161 10.36 12.87 -0.29
N LEU A 162 10.75 13.84 -1.12
CA LEU A 162 9.81 14.74 -1.82
C LEU A 162 8.84 13.94 -2.71
N GLY A 163 9.34 12.97 -3.48
CA GLY A 163 8.52 12.13 -4.34
C GLY A 163 7.52 11.28 -3.56
N PHE A 164 7.97 10.59 -2.50
CA PHE A 164 7.06 9.84 -1.62
C PHE A 164 6.07 10.74 -0.88
N GLY A 165 6.51 11.92 -0.45
CA GLY A 165 5.65 12.92 0.18
C GLY A 165 4.54 13.39 -0.76
N ALA A 166 4.89 13.70 -2.00
CA ALA A 166 3.93 14.11 -3.03
C ALA A 166 2.91 12.98 -3.35
N ALA A 167 3.37 11.73 -3.46
CA ALA A 167 2.48 10.59 -3.62
C ALA A 167 1.57 10.38 -2.39
N GLY A 168 2.12 10.54 -1.18
CA GLY A 168 1.36 10.42 0.07
C GLY A 168 0.27 11.48 0.25
N GLN A 169 0.46 12.70 -0.30
CA GLN A 169 -0.57 13.75 -0.26
C GLN A 169 -1.81 13.41 -1.09
N GLN A 170 -1.67 12.52 -2.08
CA GLN A 170 -2.79 11.97 -2.86
C GLN A 170 -3.32 10.67 -2.27
N GLY A 171 -2.73 10.22 -1.17
CA GLY A 171 -3.04 8.95 -0.55
C GLY A 171 -4.13 9.03 0.51
N THR A 172 -4.63 7.85 0.84
CA THR A 172 -5.59 7.66 1.93
C THR A 172 -4.97 6.77 3.02
N PRO A 173 -5.23 7.01 4.30
CA PRO A 173 -4.77 6.10 5.34
C PRO A 173 -5.25 4.68 5.07
N GLN A 174 -4.34 3.71 5.21
CA GLN A 174 -4.75 2.31 5.15
C GLN A 174 -5.77 2.05 6.26
N PRO A 175 -6.92 1.39 5.98
CA PRO A 175 -7.92 1.12 7.00
C PRO A 175 -7.34 0.41 8.22
N ALA A 176 -7.29 1.10 9.35
CA ALA A 176 -6.75 0.59 10.62
C ALA A 176 -7.86 -0.03 11.48
N ILE A 177 -8.71 -0.86 10.87
CA ILE A 177 -9.79 -1.59 11.52
C ILE A 177 -9.53 -3.10 11.44
N PRO A 178 -9.98 -3.90 12.43
CA PRO A 178 -9.77 -5.36 12.42
C PRO A 178 -10.25 -6.05 11.14
N ALA A 179 -11.35 -5.57 10.56
CA ALA A 179 -11.93 -6.08 9.32
C ALA A 179 -10.95 -6.08 8.13
N MET A 180 -9.94 -5.20 8.14
CA MET A 180 -8.94 -5.16 7.06
C MET A 180 -8.14 -6.47 6.92
N SER A 181 -7.97 -7.23 7.99
CA SER A 181 -7.30 -8.53 7.94
C SER A 181 -8.04 -9.55 7.08
N SER A 182 -9.35 -9.42 6.94
CA SER A 182 -10.21 -10.31 6.13
C SER A 182 -10.11 -10.03 4.62
N VAL A 183 -9.54 -8.88 4.22
CA VAL A 183 -9.51 -8.41 2.83
C VAL A 183 -8.40 -9.06 2.01
N TRP A 184 -7.20 -9.15 2.56
CA TRP A 184 -5.97 -9.36 1.80
C TRP A 184 -5.96 -10.61 0.93
N ASP A 185 -6.25 -11.77 1.52
CA ASP A 185 -6.17 -13.05 0.80
C ASP A 185 -7.27 -13.15 -0.26
N SER A 186 -8.53 -12.87 0.12
CA SER A 186 -9.65 -12.97 -0.80
C SER A 186 -9.50 -12.04 -2.01
N TRP A 187 -9.01 -10.83 -1.78
CA TRP A 187 -8.80 -9.86 -2.86
C TRP A 187 -7.59 -10.21 -3.74
N LYS A 188 -6.50 -10.67 -3.14
CA LYS A 188 -5.33 -11.20 -3.88
C LYS A 188 -5.70 -12.37 -4.78
N ASP A 189 -6.50 -13.32 -4.25
CA ASP A 189 -6.93 -14.49 -5.00
C ASP A 189 -7.84 -14.10 -6.17
N ALA A 190 -8.72 -13.10 -5.99
CA ALA A 190 -9.53 -12.56 -7.07
C ALA A 190 -8.71 -11.98 -8.23
N TYR A 191 -7.64 -11.22 -7.94
CA TYR A 191 -6.71 -10.77 -8.99
C TYR A 191 -6.05 -11.95 -9.70
N SER A 192 -5.63 -12.98 -8.95
CA SER A 192 -5.01 -14.15 -9.54
C SER A 192 -5.96 -14.90 -10.48
N LEU A 193 -7.24 -15.00 -10.11
CA LEU A 193 -8.28 -15.58 -10.96
C LEU A 193 -8.48 -14.76 -12.25
N ILE A 194 -8.58 -13.43 -12.15
CA ILE A 194 -8.71 -12.55 -13.31
C ILE A 194 -7.53 -12.75 -14.27
N PHE A 195 -6.30 -12.74 -13.77
CA PHE A 195 -5.10 -12.90 -14.60
C PHE A 195 -4.93 -14.31 -15.17
N THR A 196 -5.72 -15.27 -14.73
CA THR A 196 -5.79 -16.63 -15.32
C THR A 196 -7.01 -16.83 -16.21
N GLY A 197 -7.80 -15.78 -16.47
CA GLY A 197 -8.90 -15.77 -17.43
C GLY A 197 -10.27 -16.03 -16.84
N SER A 198 -10.43 -15.96 -15.52
CA SER A 198 -11.76 -16.00 -14.88
C SER A 198 -12.54 -14.70 -15.18
N ASP A 199 -13.87 -14.80 -15.12
CA ASP A 199 -14.74 -13.63 -15.25
C ASP A 199 -14.45 -12.62 -14.13
N PRO A 200 -14.09 -11.36 -14.46
CA PRO A 200 -13.65 -10.38 -13.49
C PRO A 200 -14.75 -9.93 -12.54
N VAL A 201 -15.99 -9.83 -13.01
CA VAL A 201 -17.12 -9.43 -12.18
C VAL A 201 -17.41 -10.51 -11.15
N THR A 202 -17.46 -11.77 -11.57
CA THR A 202 -17.65 -12.91 -10.67
C THR A 202 -16.52 -12.99 -9.62
N ALA A 203 -15.26 -12.87 -10.05
CA ALA A 203 -14.11 -12.97 -9.16
C ALA A 203 -14.16 -11.91 -8.03
N PHE A 204 -14.50 -10.65 -8.35
CA PHE A 204 -14.57 -9.59 -7.35
C PHE A 204 -15.83 -9.68 -6.49
N THR A 205 -16.97 -10.07 -7.06
CA THR A 205 -18.20 -10.31 -6.30
C THR A 205 -18.02 -11.43 -5.27
N ASP A 206 -17.40 -12.54 -5.67
CA ASP A 206 -17.13 -13.67 -4.78
C ASP A 206 -16.11 -13.29 -3.68
N ALA A 207 -15.08 -12.51 -4.05
CA ALA A 207 -14.11 -12.00 -3.07
C ALA A 207 -14.79 -11.09 -2.03
N ALA A 208 -15.64 -10.18 -2.45
CA ALA A 208 -16.39 -9.30 -1.55
C ALA A 208 -17.34 -10.09 -0.64
N ALA A 209 -18.01 -11.11 -1.16
CA ALA A 209 -18.84 -12.01 -0.37
C ALA A 209 -18.04 -12.79 0.69
N GLN A 210 -16.86 -13.31 0.32
CA GLN A 210 -15.96 -13.96 1.27
C GLN A 210 -15.44 -13.00 2.35
N ILE A 211 -15.10 -11.77 1.99
CA ILE A 211 -14.66 -10.73 2.93
C ILE A 211 -15.76 -10.45 3.95
N ARG A 212 -17.00 -10.21 3.48
CA ARG A 212 -18.16 -9.98 4.37
C ARG A 212 -18.42 -11.18 5.29
N SER A 213 -18.29 -12.41 4.79
CA SER A 213 -18.43 -13.62 5.63
C SER A 213 -17.37 -13.68 6.72
N LYS A 214 -16.10 -13.46 6.39
CA LYS A 214 -15.00 -13.48 7.36
C LYS A 214 -15.15 -12.35 8.43
N ILE A 215 -15.63 -11.19 8.03
CA ILE A 215 -15.91 -10.09 8.98
C ILE A 215 -17.03 -10.47 9.94
N ALA A 216 -18.07 -11.15 9.47
CA ALA A 216 -19.19 -11.59 10.30
C ALA A 216 -18.83 -12.73 11.27
N GLU A 217 -17.78 -13.50 11.00
CA GLU A 217 -17.31 -14.63 11.82
C GLU A 217 -16.31 -14.20 12.90
N GLY A 218 -15.67 -13.04 12.79
CA GLY A 218 -14.59 -12.57 13.67
C GLY A 218 -14.94 -11.41 14.53
#